data_49b24f65fe7ccef0e7199698bd388b49
#
_entry.id   49b24f65fe7ccef0e7199698bd388b49
#
_cell.length_a   1.000
_cell.length_b   1.000
_cell.length_c   1.000
_cell.angle_alpha   90.00
_cell.angle_beta   90.00
_cell.angle_gamma   90.00
#
_symmetry.space_group_name_H-M   'P 1'
#
loop_
_entity.id
_entity.type
_entity.pdbx_description
1 polymer ?
#
loop_
_entity_poly.entity_id
_entity_poly.type
_entity_poly.pdbx_seq_one_letter_code
_entity_poly.pdbx_strand_id
1 'polypeptide(L)'
;VKPESELIINGKSYPVGGLKGQNEYAYFRPEWVNSLEKIDCSFQIQDFNYYSIKPRIKWKQKRWVTNKQWPPKGITLELIYKHNKFKDFEVSIYYSIYDGLPLISKWFEIRNNSKDPVLLNSFKVEILACVEQEGFCQGDAATFLYPNLHIETDYAFSAMSPKTADAAIFWEEDPDYTSQVAYNSDAPILLECKPPIGPEISIKPGAKFESFRVYELLFDSTCRERKTLAMRKMYRVIAPWVTENPIFMHVVTADPEKIKIAIDQAAEVGFEMVIISFGSGLNMEWEFPEFYEEYRELFEYAHKKGIEIGSYSLFSSRSVGKENDVVDPETGKTN
;
A
#
# COMPACT_ATOMS: atom_id res chain seq x y z
N VAL A 1 -21.58 13.24 0.34
CA VAL A 1 -20.53 12.38 0.91
C VAL A 1 -19.95 11.54 -0.21
N LYS A 2 -18.63 11.63 -0.44
CA LYS A 2 -17.95 10.84 -1.48
C LYS A 2 -18.14 9.34 -1.24
N PRO A 3 -18.10 8.51 -2.31
CA PRO A 3 -18.03 7.05 -2.15
C PRO A 3 -16.77 6.63 -1.37
N GLU A 4 -16.87 5.51 -0.67
CA GLU A 4 -15.72 4.88 -0.01
C GLU A 4 -14.64 4.45 -1.02
N SER A 5 -15.10 3.91 -2.14
CA SER A 5 -14.28 3.39 -3.23
C SER A 5 -15.07 3.41 -4.52
N GLU A 6 -14.40 3.18 -5.65
CA GLU A 6 -15.04 3.05 -6.95
C GLU A 6 -14.49 1.83 -7.69
N LEU A 7 -15.36 1.06 -8.33
CA LEU A 7 -14.98 -0.12 -9.11
C LEU A 7 -15.42 0.08 -10.57
N ILE A 8 -14.52 -0.15 -11.51
CA ILE A 8 -14.85 -0.23 -12.93
C ILE A 8 -15.00 -1.71 -13.30
N ILE A 9 -16.24 -2.15 -13.45
CA ILE A 9 -16.60 -3.55 -13.74
C ILE A 9 -17.21 -3.65 -15.13
N ASN A 10 -16.62 -4.48 -15.98
CA ASN A 10 -17.07 -4.65 -17.38
C ASN A 10 -17.23 -3.29 -18.10
N GLY A 11 -16.27 -2.38 -17.90
CA GLY A 11 -16.23 -1.04 -18.49
C GLY A 11 -17.23 -0.02 -17.91
N LYS A 12 -17.89 -0.31 -16.78
CA LYS A 12 -18.82 0.59 -16.11
C LYS A 12 -18.39 0.88 -14.68
N SER A 13 -18.55 2.16 -14.28
CA SER A 13 -18.28 2.62 -12.91
C SER A 13 -19.41 2.22 -11.96
N TYR A 14 -19.01 1.76 -10.78
CA TYR A 14 -19.87 1.42 -9.66
C TYR A 14 -19.27 1.98 -8.38
N PRO A 15 -19.85 3.06 -7.81
CA PRO A 15 -19.47 3.56 -6.52
C PRO A 15 -19.72 2.52 -5.41
N VAL A 16 -18.88 2.50 -4.39
CA VAL A 16 -19.09 1.71 -3.17
C VAL A 16 -19.43 2.66 -2.06
N GLY A 17 -20.64 2.56 -1.50
CA GLY A 17 -21.14 3.53 -0.52
C GLY A 17 -21.37 4.90 -1.13
N GLY A 18 -21.13 5.93 -0.30
CA GLY A 18 -21.38 7.32 -0.64
C GLY A 18 -22.84 7.74 -0.54
N LEU A 19 -23.06 9.05 -0.41
CA LEU A 19 -24.39 9.66 -0.31
C LEU A 19 -24.42 10.96 -1.13
N LYS A 20 -25.55 11.24 -1.78
CA LYS A 20 -25.81 12.49 -2.51
C LYS A 20 -26.77 13.40 -1.73
N GLY A 21 -26.84 14.67 -2.13
CA GLY A 21 -27.72 15.67 -1.52
C GLY A 21 -27.08 16.44 -0.36
N GLN A 22 -25.75 16.38 -0.20
CA GLN A 22 -25.04 17.22 0.74
C GLN A 22 -25.13 18.69 0.33
N ASN A 23 -25.50 19.58 1.26
CA ASN A 23 -25.73 20.98 0.96
C ASN A 23 -24.44 21.80 0.82
N GLU A 24 -23.39 21.40 1.55
CA GLU A 24 -22.11 22.10 1.64
C GLU A 24 -20.99 21.06 1.76
N TYR A 25 -19.88 21.27 1.06
CA TYR A 25 -18.78 20.32 0.98
C TYR A 25 -17.55 20.72 1.82
N ALA A 26 -17.50 22.00 2.28
CA ALA A 26 -16.42 22.47 3.15
C ALA A 26 -16.50 21.89 4.56
N TYR A 27 -17.68 21.48 4.99
CA TYR A 27 -17.92 20.88 6.31
C TYR A 27 -19.15 19.96 6.25
N PHE A 28 -19.29 19.11 7.26
CA PHE A 28 -20.39 18.18 7.37
C PHE A 28 -21.09 18.32 8.74
N ARG A 29 -22.42 18.40 8.70
CA ARG A 29 -23.23 18.46 9.91
C ARG A 29 -23.96 17.13 10.14
N PRO A 30 -23.88 16.54 11.33
CA PRO A 30 -24.52 15.26 11.64
C PRO A 30 -26.04 15.23 11.33
N GLU A 31 -26.73 16.34 11.52
CA GLU A 31 -28.16 16.45 11.24
C GLU A 31 -28.52 16.30 9.76
N TRP A 32 -27.56 16.50 8.85
CA TRP A 32 -27.78 16.33 7.41
C TRP A 32 -27.87 14.87 6.98
N VAL A 33 -27.31 13.94 7.77
CA VAL A 33 -27.28 12.49 7.44
C VAL A 33 -28.66 11.98 7.03
N ASN A 34 -29.71 12.38 7.75
CA ASN A 34 -31.08 11.90 7.52
C ASN A 34 -31.72 12.44 6.21
N SER A 35 -31.15 13.51 5.65
CA SER A 35 -31.63 14.10 4.38
C SER A 35 -30.84 13.62 3.16
N LEU A 36 -29.75 12.86 3.37
CA LEU A 36 -28.94 12.36 2.29
C LEU A 36 -29.53 11.12 1.63
N GLU A 37 -29.36 11.00 0.34
CA GLU A 37 -29.84 9.88 -0.44
C GLU A 37 -28.70 8.97 -0.87
N LYS A 38 -29.02 7.71 -1.11
CA LYS A 38 -28.07 6.75 -1.69
C LYS A 38 -27.71 7.16 -3.11
N ILE A 39 -26.44 6.96 -3.48
CA ILE A 39 -26.01 7.13 -4.87
C ILE A 39 -26.63 6.01 -5.72
N ASP A 40 -27.17 6.36 -6.88
CA ASP A 40 -27.77 5.40 -7.79
C ASP A 40 -26.70 4.41 -8.30
N CYS A 41 -27.10 3.15 -8.44
CA CYS A 41 -26.21 2.08 -8.91
C CYS A 41 -24.93 1.88 -8.07
N SER A 42 -24.92 2.33 -6.81
CA SER A 42 -23.81 2.05 -5.89
C SER A 42 -24.00 0.75 -5.14
N PHE A 43 -22.89 0.18 -4.68
CA PHE A 43 -22.89 -0.86 -3.65
C PHE A 43 -23.36 -0.26 -2.34
N GLN A 44 -24.29 -0.94 -1.65
CA GLN A 44 -24.91 -0.45 -0.42
C GLN A 44 -24.44 -1.28 0.77
N ILE A 45 -24.14 -0.61 1.87
CA ILE A 45 -23.75 -1.27 3.11
C ILE A 45 -24.88 -2.20 3.58
N GLN A 46 -24.51 -3.41 3.99
CA GLN A 46 -25.41 -4.45 4.49
C GLN A 46 -25.09 -4.84 5.92
N ASP A 47 -23.80 -4.89 6.25
CA ASP A 47 -23.34 -5.38 7.54
C ASP A 47 -21.95 -4.82 7.86
N PHE A 48 -21.50 -4.99 9.10
CA PHE A 48 -20.15 -4.64 9.52
C PHE A 48 -19.62 -5.62 10.57
N ASN A 49 -18.32 -5.77 10.61
CA ASN A 49 -17.60 -6.50 11.63
C ASN A 49 -16.44 -5.67 12.17
N TYR A 50 -15.95 -6.03 13.35
CA TYR A 50 -14.70 -5.46 13.87
C TYR A 50 -13.89 -6.53 14.60
N TYR A 51 -12.58 -6.42 14.49
CA TYR A 51 -11.65 -7.37 15.10
C TYR A 51 -10.27 -6.74 15.28
N SER A 52 -9.39 -7.42 16.03
CA SER A 52 -8.00 -7.00 16.19
C SER A 52 -7.27 -7.05 14.83
N ILE A 53 -6.27 -6.18 14.66
CA ILE A 53 -5.46 -6.14 13.44
C ILE A 53 -4.82 -7.51 13.18
N LYS A 54 -5.00 -8.00 11.95
CA LYS A 54 -4.33 -9.21 11.45
C LYS A 54 -3.07 -8.82 10.68
N PRO A 55 -1.97 -9.55 10.85
CA PRO A 55 -0.76 -9.27 10.10
C PRO A 55 -0.98 -9.57 8.61
N ARG A 56 -0.63 -8.61 7.74
CA ARG A 56 -0.69 -8.83 6.28
C ARG A 56 0.35 -9.85 5.82
N ILE A 57 1.54 -9.79 6.43
CA ILE A 57 2.65 -10.69 6.14
C ILE A 57 3.08 -11.44 7.39
N LYS A 58 3.60 -12.64 7.18
CA LYS A 58 4.27 -13.40 8.25
C LYS A 58 5.65 -12.82 8.45
N TRP A 59 5.83 -12.07 9.51
CA TRP A 59 7.13 -11.55 9.89
C TRP A 59 7.65 -12.23 11.15
N LYS A 60 8.85 -12.78 11.08
CA LYS A 60 9.56 -13.36 12.25
C LYS A 60 10.52 -12.33 12.77
N GLN A 61 10.30 -11.92 14.02
CA GLN A 61 11.18 -10.99 14.72
C GLN A 61 12.59 -11.56 14.78
N LYS A 62 13.57 -10.77 14.42
CA LYS A 62 14.99 -11.10 14.44
C LYS A 62 15.66 -10.61 15.71
N ARG A 63 16.86 -11.12 16.05
CA ARG A 63 17.57 -10.82 17.30
C ARG A 63 17.90 -9.34 17.52
N TRP A 64 18.08 -8.57 16.45
CA TRP A 64 18.36 -7.13 16.51
C TRP A 64 17.11 -6.25 16.68
N VAL A 65 15.93 -6.83 16.57
CA VAL A 65 14.67 -6.13 16.79
C VAL A 65 14.22 -6.32 18.21
N THR A 66 14.20 -5.25 19.00
CA THR A 66 13.82 -5.29 20.40
C THR A 66 12.46 -4.65 20.63
N ASN A 67 11.68 -5.25 21.55
CA ASN A 67 10.43 -4.69 22.07
C ASN A 67 9.42 -4.27 20.98
N LYS A 68 9.28 -5.06 19.92
CA LYS A 68 8.27 -4.84 18.88
C LYS A 68 7.11 -5.79 19.06
N GLN A 69 5.93 -5.22 19.12
CA GLN A 69 4.70 -5.99 19.06
C GLN A 69 4.30 -6.20 17.60
N TRP A 70 4.16 -7.46 17.20
CA TRP A 70 3.64 -7.82 15.89
C TRP A 70 2.58 -8.91 16.00
N PRO A 71 1.39 -8.78 15.38
CA PRO A 71 0.93 -7.56 14.67
C PRO A 71 0.80 -6.36 15.61
N PRO A 72 0.75 -5.13 15.05
CA PRO A 72 0.53 -3.93 15.86
C PRO A 72 -0.84 -3.98 16.55
N LYS A 73 -0.96 -3.35 17.70
CA LYS A 73 -2.25 -3.19 18.39
C LYS A 73 -3.15 -2.22 17.63
N GLY A 74 -4.44 -2.49 17.67
CA GLY A 74 -5.45 -1.67 17.06
C GLY A 74 -6.69 -2.47 16.70
N ILE A 75 -7.57 -1.84 15.94
CA ILE A 75 -8.86 -2.41 15.52
C ILE A 75 -9.00 -2.27 14.01
N THR A 76 -9.53 -3.31 13.37
CA THR A 76 -9.98 -3.30 11.98
C THR A 76 -11.50 -3.33 11.97
N LEU A 77 -12.11 -2.35 11.28
CA LEU A 77 -13.51 -2.32 10.90
C LEU A 77 -13.63 -2.87 9.48
N GLU A 78 -14.54 -3.81 9.27
CA GLU A 78 -14.95 -4.33 7.97
C GLU A 78 -16.37 -3.87 7.68
N LEU A 79 -16.59 -3.20 6.56
CA LEU A 79 -17.89 -2.78 6.07
C LEU A 79 -18.24 -3.63 4.85
N ILE A 80 -19.35 -4.35 4.89
CA ILE A 80 -19.79 -5.29 3.86
C ILE A 80 -20.82 -4.64 2.97
N TYR A 81 -20.54 -4.57 1.68
CA TYR A 81 -21.37 -3.94 0.66
C TYR A 81 -21.89 -4.94 -0.36
N LYS A 82 -23.14 -4.76 -0.78
CA LYS A 82 -23.78 -5.55 -1.85
C LYS A 82 -24.46 -4.62 -2.87
N HIS A 83 -24.64 -5.15 -4.07
CA HIS A 83 -25.27 -4.45 -5.17
C HIS A 83 -26.43 -5.27 -5.75
N ASN A 84 -27.57 -4.63 -6.02
CA ASN A 84 -28.78 -5.32 -6.50
C ASN A 84 -28.57 -6.08 -7.82
N LYS A 85 -27.72 -5.56 -8.71
CA LYS A 85 -27.39 -6.19 -10.00
C LYS A 85 -26.40 -7.36 -9.86
N PHE A 86 -25.52 -7.30 -8.87
CA PHE A 86 -24.47 -8.29 -8.62
C PHE A 86 -24.74 -9.01 -7.30
N LYS A 87 -25.83 -9.80 -7.23
CA LYS A 87 -26.33 -10.38 -5.96
C LYS A 87 -25.33 -11.25 -5.24
N ASP A 88 -24.51 -11.97 -6.01
CA ASP A 88 -23.49 -12.91 -5.49
C ASP A 88 -22.06 -12.32 -5.54
N PHE A 89 -21.96 -11.00 -5.63
CA PHE A 89 -20.72 -10.26 -5.65
C PHE A 89 -20.69 -9.36 -4.41
N GLU A 90 -19.69 -9.54 -3.57
CA GLU A 90 -19.55 -8.84 -2.31
C GLU A 90 -18.27 -8.01 -2.30
N VAL A 91 -18.38 -6.79 -1.79
CA VAL A 91 -17.25 -5.88 -1.59
C VAL A 91 -17.15 -5.61 -0.11
N SER A 92 -16.03 -5.98 0.51
CA SER A 92 -15.71 -5.60 1.88
C SER A 92 -14.68 -4.48 1.87
N ILE A 93 -14.99 -3.35 2.52
CA ILE A 93 -14.04 -2.26 2.76
C ILE A 93 -13.53 -2.37 4.19
N TYR A 94 -12.23 -2.25 4.35
CA TYR A 94 -11.56 -2.38 5.63
C TYR A 94 -10.89 -1.07 6.03
N TYR A 95 -11.05 -0.70 7.28
CA TYR A 95 -10.34 0.38 7.94
C TYR A 95 -9.61 -0.15 9.16
N SER A 96 -8.32 0.09 9.28
CA SER A 96 -7.58 -0.19 10.51
C SER A 96 -7.09 1.10 11.15
N ILE A 97 -7.27 1.19 12.47
CA ILE A 97 -6.68 2.24 13.30
C ILE A 97 -5.72 1.60 14.29
N TYR A 98 -4.65 2.31 14.62
CA TYR A 98 -3.50 1.77 15.37
C TYR A 98 -3.35 2.48 16.71
N ASP A 99 -3.15 1.71 17.78
CA ASP A 99 -3.02 2.26 19.13
C ASP A 99 -1.84 3.25 19.23
N GLY A 100 -2.16 4.47 19.67
CA GLY A 100 -1.19 5.53 19.91
C GLY A 100 -0.54 6.11 18.64
N LEU A 101 -1.17 5.92 17.47
CA LEU A 101 -0.72 6.47 16.20
C LEU A 101 -1.94 7.02 15.44
N PRO A 102 -1.93 8.30 15.00
CA PRO A 102 -3.03 8.87 14.21
C PRO A 102 -2.94 8.41 12.74
N LEU A 103 -3.01 7.10 12.57
CA LEU A 103 -2.91 6.42 11.28
C LEU A 103 -4.19 5.63 11.01
N ILE A 104 -4.71 5.80 9.82
CA ILE A 104 -5.75 4.95 9.24
C ILE A 104 -5.11 4.17 8.09
N SER A 105 -5.40 2.89 7.96
CA SER A 105 -5.16 2.17 6.72
C SER A 105 -6.47 1.66 6.14
N LYS A 106 -6.59 1.74 4.81
CA LYS A 106 -7.79 1.37 4.06
C LYS A 106 -7.45 0.46 2.90
N TRP A 107 -8.29 -0.54 2.66
CA TRP A 107 -8.26 -1.42 1.49
C TRP A 107 -9.63 -2.04 1.28
N PHE A 108 -9.82 -2.73 0.17
CA PHE A 108 -11.01 -3.55 -0.04
C PHE A 108 -10.68 -4.97 -0.52
N GLU A 109 -11.61 -5.87 -0.30
CA GLU A 109 -11.64 -7.22 -0.88
C GLU A 109 -12.93 -7.39 -1.67
N ILE A 110 -12.83 -7.98 -2.86
CA ILE A 110 -13.96 -8.38 -3.68
C ILE A 110 -14.05 -9.90 -3.64
N ARG A 111 -15.24 -10.44 -3.44
CA ARG A 111 -15.54 -11.87 -3.54
C ARG A 111 -16.56 -12.13 -4.63
N ASN A 112 -16.19 -12.93 -5.59
CA ASN A 112 -17.10 -13.37 -6.64
C ASN A 112 -17.70 -14.73 -6.29
N ASN A 113 -18.87 -14.74 -5.65
CA ASN A 113 -19.62 -15.96 -5.33
C ASN A 113 -20.62 -16.30 -6.46
N SER A 114 -20.60 -15.60 -7.59
CA SER A 114 -21.46 -15.88 -8.75
C SER A 114 -20.94 -17.07 -9.57
N LYS A 115 -21.71 -17.46 -10.59
CA LYS A 115 -21.33 -18.56 -11.49
C LYS A 115 -20.45 -18.12 -12.65
N ASP A 116 -20.37 -16.80 -12.90
CA ASP A 116 -19.68 -16.21 -14.04
C ASP A 116 -18.45 -15.41 -13.59
N PRO A 117 -17.39 -15.36 -14.39
CA PRO A 117 -16.25 -14.48 -14.11
C PRO A 117 -16.67 -13.01 -14.24
N VAL A 118 -16.08 -12.15 -13.45
CA VAL A 118 -16.32 -10.70 -13.45
C VAL A 118 -15.01 -9.98 -13.77
N LEU A 119 -15.00 -9.16 -14.81
CA LEU A 119 -13.83 -8.38 -15.20
C LEU A 119 -13.78 -7.08 -14.37
N LEU A 120 -12.77 -6.96 -13.52
CA LEU A 120 -12.39 -5.72 -12.85
C LEU A 120 -11.38 -4.98 -13.73
N ASN A 121 -11.81 -3.92 -14.40
CA ASN A 121 -10.93 -3.15 -15.27
C ASN A 121 -9.99 -2.24 -14.48
N SER A 122 -10.56 -1.49 -13.52
CA SER A 122 -9.81 -0.57 -12.68
C SER A 122 -10.58 -0.32 -11.38
N PHE A 123 -9.97 0.44 -10.45
CA PHE A 123 -10.60 0.80 -9.19
C PHE A 123 -9.95 2.04 -8.56
N LYS A 124 -10.69 2.67 -7.65
CA LYS A 124 -10.14 3.62 -6.66
C LYS A 124 -10.31 3.02 -5.27
N VAL A 125 -9.22 2.90 -4.54
CA VAL A 125 -9.25 2.40 -3.14
C VAL A 125 -9.73 3.51 -2.23
N GLU A 126 -9.19 4.72 -2.41
CA GLU A 126 -9.51 5.88 -1.61
C GLU A 126 -10.06 7.01 -2.47
N ILE A 127 -11.09 7.66 -1.96
CA ILE A 127 -11.67 8.90 -2.49
C ILE A 127 -11.95 9.79 -1.27
N LEU A 128 -10.97 10.61 -0.88
CA LEU A 128 -11.05 11.44 0.31
C LEU A 128 -11.15 12.92 -0.08
N ALA A 129 -12.31 13.52 0.21
CA ALA A 129 -12.50 14.96 0.10
C ALA A 129 -11.89 15.65 1.33
N CYS A 130 -10.96 16.55 1.08
CA CYS A 130 -10.32 17.39 2.09
C CYS A 130 -10.78 18.84 1.93
N VAL A 131 -10.22 19.73 2.74
CA VAL A 131 -10.39 21.17 2.63
C VAL A 131 -9.04 21.82 2.39
N GLU A 132 -9.04 22.95 1.69
CA GLU A 132 -7.83 23.74 1.47
C GLU A 132 -7.27 24.28 2.80
N GLN A 133 -5.98 24.59 2.81
CA GLN A 133 -5.37 25.27 3.94
C GLN A 133 -5.81 26.73 3.99
N GLU A 134 -5.98 27.28 5.18
CA GLU A 134 -6.24 28.71 5.37
C GLU A 134 -5.14 29.58 4.73
N GLY A 135 -5.56 30.69 4.10
CA GLY A 135 -4.67 31.71 3.58
C GLY A 135 -4.35 31.62 2.08
N PHE A 136 -4.79 30.59 1.40
CA PHE A 136 -4.65 30.48 -0.06
C PHE A 136 -5.84 31.13 -0.78
N CYS A 137 -5.88 32.47 -0.80
CA CYS A 137 -6.93 33.20 -1.51
C CYS A 137 -6.60 33.47 -2.97
N GLN A 138 -5.33 33.48 -3.33
CA GLN A 138 -4.81 33.77 -4.67
C GLN A 138 -3.45 33.13 -4.87
N GLY A 139 -3.16 32.66 -6.06
CA GLY A 139 -1.85 32.13 -6.39
C GLY A 139 -1.90 31.17 -7.57
N ASP A 140 -0.74 30.65 -7.91
CA ASP A 140 -0.59 29.56 -8.86
C ASP A 140 -0.92 28.24 -8.14
N ALA A 141 -1.77 27.39 -8.71
CA ALA A 141 -2.13 26.08 -8.18
C ALA A 141 -0.90 25.23 -7.83
N ALA A 142 0.19 25.38 -8.57
CA ALA A 142 1.47 24.72 -8.28
C ALA A 142 2.10 25.10 -6.94
N THR A 143 1.68 26.21 -6.31
CA THR A 143 2.15 26.66 -5.00
C THR A 143 1.27 26.23 -3.84
N PHE A 144 0.11 25.64 -4.12
CA PHE A 144 -0.81 25.18 -3.10
C PHE A 144 -0.21 24.02 -2.31
N LEU A 145 -0.40 24.07 -1.00
CA LEU A 145 0.03 22.98 -0.12
C LEU A 145 -1.11 21.97 -0.01
N TYR A 146 -0.75 20.71 -0.13
CA TYR A 146 -1.68 19.62 0.13
C TYR A 146 -2.17 19.64 1.58
N PRO A 147 -3.36 19.08 1.87
CA PRO A 147 -3.83 18.89 3.24
C PRO A 147 -2.78 18.29 4.17
N ASN A 148 -2.83 18.63 5.46
CA ASN A 148 -1.78 18.31 6.43
C ASN A 148 -1.84 16.83 6.88
N LEU A 149 -1.70 15.93 5.93
CA LEU A 149 -1.62 14.49 6.14
C LEU A 149 -0.54 13.89 5.23
N HIS A 150 -0.04 12.72 5.60
CA HIS A 150 0.89 11.96 4.80
C HIS A 150 0.18 10.71 4.27
N ILE A 151 0.24 10.53 2.97
CA ILE A 151 -0.36 9.39 2.28
C ILE A 151 0.73 8.49 1.75
N GLU A 152 0.57 7.19 1.98
CA GLU A 152 1.37 6.15 1.35
C GLU A 152 0.49 5.00 0.89
N THR A 153 0.98 4.27 -0.09
CA THR A 153 0.37 3.02 -0.53
C THR A 153 1.40 1.89 -0.51
N ASP A 154 0.94 0.65 -0.37
CA ASP A 154 1.80 -0.51 -0.60
C ASP A 154 1.72 -1.02 -2.05
N TYR A 155 1.25 -0.17 -2.96
CA TYR A 155 1.38 -0.34 -4.39
C TYR A 155 2.83 0.01 -4.78
N ALA A 156 3.59 -1.02 -5.10
CA ALA A 156 4.98 -0.84 -5.54
C ALA A 156 5.08 -1.11 -7.03
N PHE A 157 5.65 -0.16 -7.74
CA PHE A 157 5.90 -0.29 -9.17
C PHE A 157 7.28 0.25 -9.54
N SER A 158 8.00 -0.53 -10.39
CA SER A 158 9.30 -0.15 -10.91
C SER A 158 10.40 0.02 -9.85
N ALA A 159 11.55 0.59 -10.23
CA ALA A 159 12.61 0.92 -9.29
C ALA A 159 12.16 2.00 -8.31
N MET A 160 12.52 1.83 -7.05
CA MET A 160 12.15 2.77 -5.99
C MET A 160 12.84 4.12 -6.20
N SER A 161 12.05 5.10 -6.56
CA SER A 161 12.44 6.49 -6.64
C SER A 161 11.33 7.36 -6.03
N PRO A 162 11.59 8.60 -5.63
CA PRO A 162 10.54 9.49 -5.17
C PRO A 162 9.38 9.61 -6.18
N LYS A 163 9.68 9.62 -7.47
CA LYS A 163 8.67 9.72 -8.54
C LYS A 163 7.77 8.47 -8.63
N THR A 164 8.32 7.28 -8.40
CA THR A 164 7.56 6.02 -8.50
C THR A 164 6.91 5.60 -7.19
N ALA A 165 7.32 6.17 -6.05
CA ALA A 165 6.72 5.90 -4.76
C ALA A 165 5.26 6.37 -4.67
N ASP A 166 4.93 7.46 -5.39
CA ASP A 166 3.61 8.09 -5.37
C ASP A 166 2.75 7.73 -6.58
N ALA A 167 3.14 6.69 -7.35
CA ALA A 167 2.50 6.34 -8.62
C ALA A 167 1.00 6.00 -8.51
N ALA A 168 0.51 5.68 -7.31
CA ALA A 168 -0.90 5.37 -7.06
C ALA A 168 -1.63 6.45 -6.26
N ILE A 169 -1.03 7.63 -6.05
CA ILE A 169 -1.57 8.73 -5.23
C ILE A 169 -1.78 9.94 -6.12
N PHE A 170 -3.03 10.40 -6.20
CA PHE A 170 -3.42 11.53 -7.02
C PHE A 170 -4.11 12.58 -6.17
N TRP A 171 -3.63 13.82 -6.25
CA TRP A 171 -4.28 14.99 -5.68
C TRP A 171 -4.89 15.78 -6.81
N GLU A 172 -6.21 15.96 -6.78
CA GLU A 172 -6.98 16.56 -7.86
C GLU A 172 -7.88 17.69 -7.32
N GLU A 173 -8.39 18.52 -8.20
CA GLU A 173 -9.45 19.46 -7.90
C GLU A 173 -10.72 18.69 -7.51
N ASP A 174 -11.47 19.20 -6.53
CA ASP A 174 -12.78 18.64 -6.20
C ASP A 174 -13.89 19.46 -6.86
N PRO A 175 -14.54 18.97 -7.90
CA PRO A 175 -15.61 19.71 -8.59
C PRO A 175 -16.86 19.94 -7.72
N ASP A 176 -17.02 19.15 -6.67
CA ASP A 176 -18.15 19.31 -5.74
C ASP A 176 -17.84 20.34 -4.63
N TYR A 177 -16.58 20.70 -4.41
CA TYR A 177 -16.18 21.65 -3.36
C TYR A 177 -16.22 23.07 -3.88
N THR A 178 -17.39 23.70 -3.81
CA THR A 178 -17.65 25.04 -4.37
C THR A 178 -17.30 26.19 -3.42
N SER A 179 -16.98 25.90 -2.17
CA SER A 179 -16.63 26.89 -1.14
C SER A 179 -15.12 27.09 -0.99
N GLN A 180 -14.34 26.83 -2.03
CA GLN A 180 -12.89 27.02 -2.02
C GLN A 180 -12.54 28.51 -1.85
N VAL A 181 -11.51 28.78 -1.07
CA VAL A 181 -10.96 30.13 -0.86
C VAL A 181 -10.25 30.62 -2.11
N ALA A 182 -9.62 29.73 -2.88
CA ALA A 182 -8.99 30.06 -4.16
C ALA A 182 -10.05 30.43 -5.22
N TYR A 183 -9.88 31.57 -5.87
CA TYR A 183 -10.84 32.09 -6.87
C TYR A 183 -11.11 31.13 -8.01
N ASN A 184 -10.11 30.38 -8.44
CA ASN A 184 -10.23 29.47 -9.58
C ASN A 184 -10.83 28.13 -9.19
N SER A 185 -10.99 27.86 -7.89
CA SER A 185 -11.41 26.55 -7.36
C SER A 185 -10.53 25.38 -7.83
N ASP A 186 -9.23 25.64 -8.01
CA ASP A 186 -8.22 24.72 -8.57
C ASP A 186 -7.29 24.12 -7.49
N ALA A 187 -7.65 24.27 -6.21
CA ALA A 187 -6.88 23.67 -5.13
C ALA A 187 -6.95 22.13 -5.18
N PRO A 188 -5.81 21.42 -5.14
CA PRO A 188 -5.77 19.96 -5.23
C PRO A 188 -6.11 19.33 -3.87
N ILE A 189 -7.39 19.28 -3.56
CA ILE A 189 -7.92 18.85 -2.26
C ILE A 189 -8.68 17.51 -2.28
N LEU A 190 -8.88 16.93 -3.47
CA LEU A 190 -9.44 15.58 -3.61
C LEU A 190 -8.31 14.58 -3.73
N LEU A 191 -8.20 13.71 -2.74
CA LEU A 191 -7.29 12.57 -2.80
C LEU A 191 -7.98 11.40 -3.49
N GLU A 192 -7.35 10.85 -4.52
CA GLU A 192 -7.69 9.57 -5.12
C GLU A 192 -6.49 8.63 -5.06
N CYS A 193 -6.69 7.42 -4.52
CA CYS A 193 -5.68 6.37 -4.58
C CYS A 193 -6.17 5.25 -5.51
N LYS A 194 -5.50 5.10 -6.64
CA LYS A 194 -5.85 4.17 -7.71
C LYS A 194 -4.58 3.63 -8.40
N PRO A 195 -4.60 2.42 -8.98
CA PRO A 195 -3.46 2.00 -9.80
C PRO A 195 -3.37 2.92 -11.03
N PRO A 196 -2.16 3.29 -11.47
CA PRO A 196 -1.98 4.11 -12.68
C PRO A 196 -2.49 3.39 -13.94
N ILE A 197 -2.50 2.06 -13.92
CA ILE A 197 -3.05 1.20 -14.98
C ILE A 197 -3.63 -0.09 -14.40
N GLY A 198 -4.67 -0.61 -15.01
CA GLY A 198 -5.26 -1.90 -14.70
C GLY A 198 -6.07 -1.96 -13.39
N PRO A 199 -6.25 -3.17 -12.81
CA PRO A 199 -5.53 -4.43 -13.10
C PRO A 199 -6.04 -5.24 -14.30
N GLU A 200 -7.16 -4.91 -14.93
CA GLU A 200 -7.76 -5.69 -16.03
C GLU A 200 -7.86 -7.19 -15.69
N ILE A 201 -8.29 -7.52 -14.48
CA ILE A 201 -8.31 -8.88 -13.95
C ILE A 201 -9.70 -9.51 -14.01
N SER A 202 -9.76 -10.75 -14.50
CA SER A 202 -10.98 -11.56 -14.45
C SER A 202 -11.06 -12.34 -13.14
N ILE A 203 -11.96 -11.91 -12.24
CA ILE A 203 -12.21 -12.57 -10.96
C ILE A 203 -13.12 -13.76 -11.22
N LYS A 204 -12.56 -14.97 -11.15
CA LYS A 204 -13.28 -16.23 -11.41
C LYS A 204 -14.32 -16.52 -10.32
N PRO A 205 -15.32 -17.38 -10.59
CA PRO A 205 -16.22 -17.90 -9.58
C PRO A 205 -15.48 -18.49 -8.38
N GLY A 206 -15.90 -18.12 -7.17
CA GLY A 206 -15.27 -18.52 -5.90
C GLY A 206 -13.93 -17.84 -5.59
N ALA A 207 -13.41 -17.02 -6.49
CA ALA A 207 -12.16 -16.29 -6.28
C ALA A 207 -12.39 -14.95 -5.58
N LYS A 208 -11.29 -14.41 -5.05
CA LYS A 208 -11.25 -13.08 -4.45
C LYS A 208 -10.14 -12.23 -5.06
N PHE A 209 -10.32 -10.92 -4.97
CA PHE A 209 -9.33 -9.90 -5.29
C PHE A 209 -9.18 -8.98 -4.09
N GLU A 210 -7.96 -8.69 -3.68
CA GLU A 210 -7.63 -7.71 -2.63
C GLU A 210 -6.88 -6.54 -3.26
N SER A 211 -7.31 -5.32 -2.96
CA SER A 211 -6.60 -4.10 -3.39
C SER A 211 -5.29 -3.91 -2.64
N PHE A 212 -4.45 -3.02 -3.13
CA PHE A 212 -3.38 -2.46 -2.30
C PHE A 212 -3.98 -1.65 -1.13
N ARG A 213 -3.16 -1.37 -0.11
CA ARG A 213 -3.56 -0.57 1.06
C ARG A 213 -3.10 0.86 0.91
N VAL A 214 -3.97 1.75 1.36
CA VAL A 214 -3.68 3.17 1.55
C VAL A 214 -3.44 3.40 3.02
N TYR A 215 -2.43 4.19 3.36
CA TYR A 215 -2.07 4.59 4.72
C TYR A 215 -2.16 6.10 4.81
N GLU A 216 -2.97 6.59 5.76
CA GLU A 216 -3.29 7.99 5.96
C GLU A 216 -2.83 8.40 7.35
N LEU A 217 -1.67 9.04 7.45
CA LEU A 217 -1.11 9.53 8.70
C LEU A 217 -1.48 11.00 8.88
N LEU A 218 -2.31 11.29 9.87
CA LEU A 218 -2.71 12.66 10.20
C LEU A 218 -1.60 13.35 10.99
N PHE A 219 -1.23 14.54 10.57
CA PHE A 219 -0.28 15.37 11.30
C PHE A 219 -0.98 16.33 12.25
N ASP A 220 -0.47 16.43 13.45
CA ASP A 220 -0.94 17.35 14.49
C ASP A 220 -0.25 18.72 14.41
N SER A 221 0.66 18.91 13.46
CA SER A 221 1.49 20.10 13.34
C SER A 221 2.03 20.25 11.92
N THR A 222 2.33 21.48 11.53
CA THR A 222 3.08 21.79 10.30
C THR A 222 4.60 21.75 10.50
N CYS A 223 5.08 21.55 11.75
CA CYS A 223 6.49 21.48 12.09
C CYS A 223 7.16 20.25 11.43
N ARG A 224 8.24 20.48 10.69
CA ARG A 224 8.96 19.46 9.92
C ARG A 224 9.46 18.31 10.80
N GLU A 225 10.05 18.63 11.95
CA GLU A 225 10.56 17.60 12.87
C GLU A 225 9.44 16.71 13.41
N ARG A 226 8.32 17.30 13.80
CA ARG A 226 7.16 16.56 14.30
C ARG A 226 6.60 15.62 13.22
N LYS A 227 6.43 16.11 11.99
CA LYS A 227 6.01 15.30 10.84
C LYS A 227 6.96 14.12 10.62
N THR A 228 8.27 14.38 10.58
CA THR A 228 9.28 13.33 10.37
C THR A 228 9.27 12.29 11.50
N LEU A 229 9.10 12.71 12.75
CA LEU A 229 8.99 11.78 13.88
C LEU A 229 7.71 10.95 13.81
N ALA A 230 6.59 11.53 13.40
CA ALA A 230 5.33 10.80 13.19
C ALA A 230 5.46 9.74 12.09
N MET A 231 6.08 10.07 10.94
CA MET A 231 6.36 9.11 9.86
C MET A 231 7.27 7.98 10.32
N ARG A 232 8.36 8.29 11.03
CA ARG A 232 9.24 7.25 11.60
C ARG A 232 8.51 6.34 12.57
N LYS A 233 7.63 6.89 13.40
CA LYS A 233 6.78 6.11 14.30
C LYS A 233 5.82 5.22 13.51
N MET A 234 5.22 5.72 12.43
CA MET A 234 4.37 4.95 11.53
C MET A 234 5.11 3.72 11.01
N TYR A 235 6.28 3.90 10.39
CA TYR A 235 7.07 2.78 9.87
C TYR A 235 7.46 1.77 10.94
N ARG A 236 7.84 2.23 12.12
CA ARG A 236 8.17 1.33 13.24
C ARG A 236 7.00 0.48 13.69
N VAL A 237 5.77 0.92 13.46
CA VAL A 237 4.55 0.21 13.82
C VAL A 237 4.08 -0.72 12.70
N ILE A 238 3.97 -0.22 11.47
CA ILE A 238 3.37 -0.97 10.36
C ILE A 238 4.37 -1.78 9.54
N ALA A 239 5.65 -1.40 9.58
CA ALA A 239 6.73 -2.03 8.81
C ALA A 239 8.06 -2.06 9.59
N PRO A 240 8.10 -2.72 10.77
CA PRO A 240 9.27 -2.68 11.65
C PRO A 240 10.54 -3.23 11.00
N TRP A 241 10.42 -4.09 10.00
CA TRP A 241 11.56 -4.58 9.20
C TRP A 241 12.26 -3.50 8.38
N VAL A 242 11.61 -2.36 8.13
CA VAL A 242 12.19 -1.21 7.42
C VAL A 242 13.05 -0.36 8.34
N THR A 243 12.66 -0.23 9.60
CA THR A 243 13.31 0.67 10.57
C THR A 243 14.29 -0.03 11.50
N GLU A 244 14.10 -1.32 11.72
CA GLU A 244 14.95 -2.16 12.56
C GLU A 244 15.90 -2.98 11.65
N ASN A 245 16.79 -2.27 10.95
CA ASN A 245 17.72 -2.88 10.00
C ASN A 245 18.88 -3.57 10.72
N PRO A 246 19.38 -4.71 10.18
CA PRO A 246 20.59 -5.33 10.67
C PRO A 246 21.85 -4.51 10.34
N ILE A 247 22.91 -4.67 11.11
CA ILE A 247 24.26 -4.29 10.68
C ILE A 247 24.77 -5.42 9.79
N PHE A 248 25.18 -5.10 8.57
CA PHE A 248 25.50 -6.12 7.59
C PHE A 248 26.79 -5.84 6.79
N MET A 249 27.35 -6.91 6.26
CA MET A 249 28.52 -6.90 5.37
C MET A 249 28.04 -7.25 3.96
N HIS A 250 28.50 -6.52 2.96
CA HIS A 250 28.38 -6.88 1.55
C HIS A 250 29.57 -7.71 1.06
N VAL A 251 29.30 -8.79 0.33
CA VAL A 251 30.32 -9.59 -0.35
C VAL A 251 30.03 -9.66 -1.84
N VAL A 252 31.04 -9.40 -2.67
CA VAL A 252 30.93 -9.42 -4.14
C VAL A 252 31.54 -10.72 -4.66
N THR A 253 30.96 -11.84 -4.22
CA THR A 253 31.36 -13.19 -4.67
C THR A 253 30.20 -14.16 -4.46
N ALA A 254 30.07 -15.14 -5.34
CA ALA A 254 29.17 -16.28 -5.20
C ALA A 254 29.91 -17.55 -4.73
N ASP A 255 31.20 -17.48 -4.49
CA ASP A 255 32.03 -18.59 -4.01
C ASP A 255 31.68 -18.93 -2.56
N PRO A 256 31.14 -20.14 -2.25
CA PRO A 256 30.70 -20.50 -0.93
C PRO A 256 31.79 -20.45 0.15
N GLU A 257 33.03 -20.80 -0.20
CA GLU A 257 34.14 -20.79 0.77
C GLU A 257 34.50 -19.35 1.17
N LYS A 258 34.49 -18.41 0.21
CA LYS A 258 34.69 -16.98 0.54
C LYS A 258 33.54 -16.40 1.33
N ILE A 259 32.31 -16.84 1.04
CA ILE A 259 31.13 -16.42 1.81
C ILE A 259 31.19 -16.96 3.25
N LYS A 260 31.66 -18.19 3.48
CA LYS A 260 31.89 -18.73 4.83
C LYS A 260 32.90 -17.90 5.60
N ILE A 261 33.99 -17.48 4.98
CA ILE A 261 34.98 -16.57 5.63
C ILE A 261 34.30 -15.25 6.02
N ALA A 262 33.49 -14.66 5.14
CA ALA A 262 32.76 -13.44 5.44
C ALA A 262 31.75 -13.63 6.59
N ILE A 263 31.06 -14.77 6.63
CA ILE A 263 30.17 -15.13 7.74
C ILE A 263 30.94 -15.20 9.06
N ASP A 264 32.11 -15.80 9.07
CA ASP A 264 32.95 -15.93 10.27
C ASP A 264 33.39 -14.55 10.76
N GLN A 265 33.90 -13.71 9.85
CA GLN A 265 34.27 -12.34 10.17
C GLN A 265 33.09 -11.50 10.67
N ALA A 266 31.94 -11.61 10.03
CA ALA A 266 30.71 -10.91 10.43
C ALA A 266 30.26 -11.33 11.84
N ALA A 267 30.32 -12.64 12.13
CA ALA A 267 29.98 -13.17 13.45
C ALA A 267 30.94 -12.69 14.54
N GLU A 268 32.25 -12.68 14.25
CA GLU A 268 33.29 -12.27 15.19
C GLU A 268 33.18 -10.80 15.59
N VAL A 269 32.86 -9.91 14.63
CA VAL A 269 32.71 -8.47 14.90
C VAL A 269 31.29 -8.07 15.34
N GLY A 270 30.37 -9.01 15.44
CA GLY A 270 29.01 -8.78 15.93
C GLY A 270 28.02 -8.25 14.89
N PHE A 271 28.28 -8.43 13.61
CA PHE A 271 27.31 -8.14 12.56
C PHE A 271 26.15 -9.15 12.61
N GLU A 272 25.10 -8.84 11.87
CA GLU A 272 23.83 -9.57 11.95
C GLU A 272 23.47 -10.25 10.63
N MET A 273 24.05 -9.75 9.53
CA MET A 273 23.74 -10.25 8.19
C MET A 273 24.96 -10.15 7.27
N VAL A 274 25.04 -11.06 6.30
CA VAL A 274 25.90 -10.97 5.12
C VAL A 274 25.01 -10.90 3.90
N ILE A 275 25.24 -9.92 3.01
CA ILE A 275 24.53 -9.75 1.75
C ILE A 275 25.47 -10.11 0.59
N ILE A 276 25.09 -11.12 -0.20
CA ILE A 276 25.73 -11.44 -1.45
C ILE A 276 25.29 -10.39 -2.47
N SER A 277 26.18 -9.45 -2.75
CA SER A 277 25.87 -8.21 -3.43
C SER A 277 25.70 -8.36 -4.93
N PHE A 278 25.18 -7.32 -5.56
CA PHE A 278 25.16 -7.19 -7.01
C PHE A 278 26.55 -7.34 -7.59
N GLY A 279 26.68 -8.04 -8.72
CA GLY A 279 27.96 -8.33 -9.37
C GLY A 279 28.72 -9.53 -8.79
N SER A 280 28.17 -10.24 -7.80
CA SER A 280 28.77 -11.47 -7.26
C SER A 280 28.76 -12.64 -8.25
N GLY A 281 27.89 -12.60 -9.25
CA GLY A 281 27.63 -13.72 -10.16
C GLY A 281 26.56 -14.68 -9.64
N LEU A 282 26.02 -14.48 -8.43
CA LEU A 282 24.89 -15.26 -7.93
C LEU A 282 23.63 -14.92 -8.72
N ASN A 283 22.98 -15.97 -9.22
CA ASN A 283 21.66 -15.86 -9.82
C ASN A 283 20.63 -16.53 -8.91
N MET A 284 19.76 -15.72 -8.29
CA MET A 284 18.73 -16.17 -7.37
C MET A 284 17.59 -16.95 -8.04
N GLU A 285 17.51 -16.87 -9.37
CA GLU A 285 16.48 -17.54 -10.17
C GLU A 285 16.94 -18.92 -10.73
N TRP A 286 18.11 -19.40 -10.33
CA TRP A 286 18.55 -20.74 -10.69
C TRP A 286 17.72 -21.83 -10.01
N GLU A 287 17.27 -22.81 -10.78
CA GLU A 287 16.42 -23.93 -10.33
C GLU A 287 17.16 -25.27 -10.36
N PHE A 288 18.49 -25.27 -10.21
CA PHE A 288 19.28 -26.49 -10.20
C PHE A 288 19.32 -27.11 -8.79
N PRO A 289 19.03 -28.42 -8.64
CA PRO A 289 19.04 -29.08 -7.34
C PRO A 289 20.37 -28.91 -6.59
N GLU A 290 21.51 -29.01 -7.30
CA GLU A 290 22.84 -28.88 -6.73
C GLU A 290 23.06 -27.49 -6.12
N PHE A 291 22.53 -26.45 -6.78
CA PHE A 291 22.57 -25.09 -6.28
C PHE A 291 21.81 -24.94 -4.95
N TYR A 292 20.63 -25.54 -4.84
CA TYR A 292 19.84 -25.49 -3.61
C TYR A 292 20.53 -26.22 -2.46
N GLU A 293 21.15 -27.36 -2.70
CA GLU A 293 21.89 -28.10 -1.65
C GLU A 293 23.09 -27.32 -1.16
N GLU A 294 23.95 -26.83 -2.05
CA GLU A 294 25.13 -26.06 -1.69
C GLU A 294 24.78 -24.81 -0.89
N TYR A 295 23.83 -24.04 -1.33
CA TYR A 295 23.42 -22.81 -0.63
C TYR A 295 22.58 -23.09 0.61
N ARG A 296 21.88 -24.20 0.70
CA ARG A 296 21.22 -24.64 1.93
C ARG A 296 22.24 -24.87 3.02
N GLU A 297 23.31 -25.62 2.78
CA GLU A 297 24.39 -25.86 3.72
C GLU A 297 25.04 -24.54 4.17
N LEU A 298 25.29 -23.66 3.21
CA LEU A 298 25.85 -22.34 3.50
C LEU A 298 24.93 -21.49 4.41
N PHE A 299 23.65 -21.47 4.13
CA PHE A 299 22.67 -20.73 4.93
C PHE A 299 22.51 -21.33 6.34
N GLU A 300 22.51 -22.64 6.45
CA GLU A 300 22.52 -23.32 7.77
C GLU A 300 23.77 -23.00 8.57
N TYR A 301 24.93 -22.95 7.92
CA TYR A 301 26.18 -22.53 8.54
C TYR A 301 26.08 -21.12 9.10
N ALA A 302 25.58 -20.16 8.30
CA ALA A 302 25.37 -18.79 8.72
C ALA A 302 24.39 -18.70 9.91
N HIS A 303 23.26 -19.36 9.82
CA HIS A 303 22.24 -19.34 10.86
C HIS A 303 22.73 -19.94 12.19
N LYS A 304 23.57 -20.99 12.14
CA LYS A 304 24.23 -21.56 13.35
C LYS A 304 25.14 -20.54 14.03
N LYS A 305 25.69 -19.59 13.28
CA LYS A 305 26.51 -18.47 13.81
C LYS A 305 25.70 -17.21 14.13
N GLY A 306 24.37 -17.26 13.97
CA GLY A 306 23.48 -16.13 14.20
C GLY A 306 23.52 -15.06 13.11
N ILE A 307 24.04 -15.41 11.92
CA ILE A 307 24.13 -14.51 10.77
C ILE A 307 23.01 -14.85 9.78
N GLU A 308 22.26 -13.84 9.37
CA GLU A 308 21.29 -13.96 8.25
C GLU A 308 22.01 -13.77 6.92
N ILE A 309 21.50 -14.40 5.88
CA ILE A 309 22.01 -14.22 4.51
C ILE A 309 20.97 -13.49 3.67
N GLY A 310 21.42 -12.49 2.93
CA GLY A 310 20.65 -11.79 1.92
C GLY A 310 21.30 -11.85 0.56
N SER A 311 20.53 -11.56 -0.49
CA SER A 311 21.05 -11.40 -1.84
C SER A 311 20.16 -10.46 -2.64
N TYR A 312 20.51 -10.22 -3.91
CA TYR A 312 19.82 -9.32 -4.82
C TYR A 312 19.08 -10.08 -5.91
N SER A 313 17.85 -9.66 -6.16
CA SER A 313 17.15 -9.94 -7.41
C SER A 313 16.64 -8.63 -8.00
N LEU A 314 16.77 -8.48 -9.31
CA LEU A 314 16.37 -7.27 -10.04
C LEU A 314 15.01 -7.50 -10.73
N PHE A 315 13.97 -7.69 -9.95
CA PHE A 315 12.61 -7.96 -10.47
C PHE A 315 12.13 -6.92 -11.49
N SER A 316 12.52 -5.66 -11.32
CA SER A 316 12.09 -4.58 -12.23
C SER A 316 12.75 -4.60 -13.60
N SER A 317 13.77 -5.40 -13.81
CA SER A 317 14.55 -5.44 -15.06
C SER A 317 14.86 -6.84 -15.57
N ARG A 318 14.30 -7.88 -14.93
CA ARG A 318 14.53 -9.26 -15.33
C ARG A 318 13.38 -9.83 -16.14
N SER A 319 13.76 -10.60 -17.16
CA SER A 319 12.87 -11.56 -17.79
C SER A 319 12.94 -12.87 -17.00
N VAL A 320 11.83 -13.36 -16.51
CA VAL A 320 11.74 -14.63 -15.78
C VAL A 320 11.46 -15.80 -16.72
N GLY A 321 10.91 -15.53 -17.87
CA GLY A 321 10.68 -16.51 -18.93
C GLY A 321 11.34 -16.14 -20.24
N LYS A 322 10.75 -16.53 -21.35
CA LYS A 322 11.16 -16.13 -22.70
C LYS A 322 10.70 -14.71 -23.06
N GLU A 323 9.74 -14.18 -22.31
CA GLU A 323 9.17 -12.85 -22.45
C GLU A 323 9.43 -12.04 -21.19
N ASN A 324 9.43 -10.71 -21.31
CA ASN A 324 9.54 -9.84 -20.17
C ASN A 324 8.24 -9.84 -19.37
N ASP A 325 8.33 -10.10 -18.08
CA ASP A 325 7.18 -10.19 -17.18
C ASP A 325 6.88 -8.85 -16.48
N VAL A 326 7.75 -7.86 -16.67
CA VAL A 326 7.63 -6.55 -16.05
C VAL A 326 6.97 -5.58 -17.02
N VAL A 327 5.90 -4.96 -16.58
CA VAL A 327 5.12 -3.99 -17.35
C VAL A 327 5.26 -2.60 -16.74
N ASP A 328 5.59 -1.63 -17.56
CA ASP A 328 5.56 -0.22 -17.20
C ASP A 328 4.10 0.24 -17.01
N PRO A 329 3.67 0.73 -15.84
CA PRO A 329 2.28 1.11 -15.60
C PRO A 329 1.86 2.37 -16.33
N GLU A 330 2.78 3.28 -16.67
CA GLU A 330 2.45 4.50 -17.42
C GLU A 330 2.17 4.19 -18.89
N THR A 331 2.92 3.27 -19.46
CA THR A 331 2.85 2.95 -20.89
C THR A 331 2.13 1.64 -21.22
N GLY A 332 1.97 0.75 -20.24
CA GLY A 332 1.45 -0.60 -20.44
C GLY A 332 2.36 -1.52 -21.25
N LYS A 333 3.61 -1.11 -21.51
CA LYS A 333 4.56 -1.87 -22.30
C LYS A 333 5.49 -2.70 -21.40
N THR A 334 5.88 -3.85 -21.88
CA THR A 334 6.92 -4.67 -21.26
C THR A 334 8.28 -4.00 -21.38
N ASN A 335 9.11 -4.13 -20.36
CA ASN A 335 10.50 -3.65 -20.37
C ASN A 335 11.40 -4.53 -21.24
#